data_b78f724675d38b144c2f4085aa865253
#
_entry.id   b78f724675d38b144c2f4085aa865253
#
_cell.length_a   1.000
_cell.length_b   1.000
_cell.length_c   1.000
_cell.angle_alpha   90.00
_cell.angle_beta   90.00
_cell.angle_gamma   90.00
#
_symmetry.space_group_name_H-M   'P 1'
#
loop_
_entity.id
_entity.type
_entity.pdbx_description
1 polymer ?
#
loop_
_entity_poly.entity_id
_entity_poly.type
_entity_poly.pdbx_seq_one_letter_code
_entity_poly.pdbx_strand_id
1 'polypeptide(L)'
;ITSWQREFQSTIGKNHAKYFDAKGWLFFTREIFDLYYPSYGDTYPTYNGAIGMTYEQGGGGAGGAAVINDEGDTLTLFDRANHHFTTSLSTIEISSINAGKLIKEFRKFFNDAVSTGIGEYKSYVIKNNPKDKERIESLLELLNKNGIQHGTGSGTGKGYNYNSGK
;
A
#
# COMPACT_ATOMS: atom_id res chain seq x y z
N ILE A 1 -5.09 -4.73 3.60
CA ILE A 1 -3.70 -5.12 3.92
C ILE A 1 -3.67 -6.11 5.08
N THR A 2 -2.70 -7.02 5.08
CA THR A 2 -2.52 -8.02 6.14
C THR A 2 -2.01 -7.38 7.44
N SER A 3 -2.20 -8.08 8.56
CA SER A 3 -1.64 -7.63 9.84
C SER A 3 -0.12 -7.52 9.79
N TRP A 4 0.54 -8.44 9.09
CA TRP A 4 1.98 -8.40 8.87
C TRP A 4 2.45 -7.16 8.12
N GLN A 5 1.80 -6.80 7.01
CA GLN A 5 2.15 -5.59 6.26
C GLN A 5 2.07 -4.34 7.14
N ARG A 6 0.99 -4.21 7.91
CA ARG A 6 0.78 -3.10 8.85
C ARG A 6 1.85 -3.04 9.95
N GLU A 7 2.16 -4.20 10.53
CA GLU A 7 3.20 -4.32 11.56
C GLU A 7 4.57 -3.91 11.01
N PHE A 8 4.89 -4.38 9.80
CA PHE A 8 6.20 -4.11 9.22
C PHE A 8 6.35 -2.66 8.74
N GLN A 9 5.30 -2.03 8.20
CA GLN A 9 5.30 -0.59 7.94
C GLN A 9 5.64 0.20 9.22
N SER A 10 5.03 -0.17 10.35
CA SER A 10 5.34 0.44 11.65
C SER A 10 6.79 0.17 12.08
N THR A 11 7.31 -1.01 11.81
CA THR A 11 8.70 -1.37 12.11
C THR A 11 9.70 -0.52 11.31
N ILE A 12 9.44 -0.32 10.03
CA ILE A 12 10.24 0.57 9.18
C ILE A 12 10.18 2.02 9.70
N GLY A 13 8.97 2.53 9.99
CA GLY A 13 8.80 3.89 10.52
C GLY A 13 9.55 4.11 11.84
N LYS A 14 9.54 3.15 12.75
CA LYS A 14 10.32 3.21 13.99
C LYS A 14 11.84 3.23 13.74
N ASN A 15 12.30 2.51 12.72
CA ASN A 15 13.71 2.55 12.35
C ASN A 15 14.10 3.92 11.76
N HIS A 16 13.21 4.55 10.98
CA HIS A 16 13.42 5.92 10.53
C HIS A 16 13.50 6.91 11.69
N ALA A 17 12.53 6.85 12.61
CA ALA A 17 12.48 7.70 13.79
C ALA A 17 13.80 7.64 14.58
N LYS A 18 14.33 6.44 14.81
CA LYS A 18 15.65 6.25 15.49
C LYS A 18 16.76 7.10 14.85
N TYR A 19 16.83 7.15 13.53
CA TYR A 19 17.87 7.92 12.83
C TYR A 19 17.61 9.42 12.87
N PHE A 20 16.36 9.84 12.77
CA PHE A 20 15.97 11.24 12.81
C PHE A 20 16.14 11.81 14.21
N ASP A 21 15.71 11.09 15.25
CA ASP A 21 15.88 11.46 16.65
C ASP A 21 17.37 11.63 17.01
N ALA A 22 18.22 10.70 16.56
CA ALA A 22 19.66 10.76 16.80
C ALA A 22 20.33 11.98 16.18
N LYS A 23 19.72 12.59 15.16
CA LYS A 23 20.21 13.80 14.48
C LYS A 23 19.44 15.07 14.86
N GLY A 24 18.41 14.95 15.69
CA GLY A 24 17.53 16.06 16.05
C GLY A 24 16.72 16.60 14.88
N TRP A 25 16.43 15.75 13.87
CA TRP A 25 15.63 16.14 12.72
C TRP A 25 14.15 15.99 13.01
N LEU A 26 13.37 16.97 12.58
CA LEU A 26 11.92 16.93 12.68
C LEU A 26 11.34 15.91 11.69
N PHE A 27 10.29 15.22 12.11
CA PHE A 27 9.49 14.34 11.25
C PHE A 27 8.05 14.24 11.75
N PHE A 28 7.17 13.84 10.87
CA PHE A 28 5.76 13.54 11.19
C PHE A 28 5.33 12.24 10.53
N THR A 29 4.22 11.68 10.99
CA THR A 29 3.68 10.43 10.45
C THR A 29 2.16 10.52 10.35
N ARG A 30 1.57 9.84 9.36
CA ARG A 30 0.12 9.65 9.23
C ARG A 30 -0.67 10.93 9.02
N GLU A 31 -0.11 11.91 8.32
CA GLU A 31 -0.78 13.19 8.14
C GLU A 31 -1.88 13.12 7.05
N ILE A 32 -1.54 13.16 5.78
CA ILE A 32 -2.49 13.38 4.69
C ILE A 32 -2.70 12.14 3.81
N PHE A 33 -1.86 11.13 3.94
CA PHE A 33 -1.80 10.01 3.01
C PHE A 33 -2.77 8.88 3.36
N ASP A 34 -3.35 8.29 2.33
CA ASP A 34 -4.14 7.06 2.43
C ASP A 34 -3.59 5.96 1.50
N LEU A 35 -4.09 4.74 1.68
CA LEU A 35 -3.76 3.58 0.86
C LEU A 35 -5.03 3.05 0.16
N TYR A 36 -5.87 3.94 -0.35
CA TYR A 36 -7.16 3.56 -0.90
C TYR A 36 -7.13 3.37 -2.40
N TYR A 37 -6.53 4.29 -3.16
CA TYR A 37 -6.55 4.23 -4.61
C TYR A 37 -5.49 3.26 -5.15
N PRO A 38 -5.89 2.17 -5.83
CA PRO A 38 -5.00 1.06 -6.16
C PRO A 38 -3.90 1.38 -7.19
N SER A 39 -3.98 2.52 -7.88
CA SER A 39 -2.95 2.94 -8.85
C SER A 39 -1.77 3.71 -8.24
N TYR A 40 -1.84 4.07 -6.96
CA TYR A 40 -0.72 4.74 -6.32
C TYR A 40 0.48 3.82 -6.14
N GLY A 41 1.69 4.41 -6.19
CA GLY A 41 2.95 3.69 -6.11
C GLY A 41 3.19 2.94 -4.79
N ASP A 42 2.52 3.32 -3.73
CA ASP A 42 2.53 2.65 -2.42
C ASP A 42 1.35 1.67 -2.25
N THR A 43 0.19 2.00 -2.82
CA THR A 43 -1.03 1.19 -2.69
C THR A 43 -1.00 -0.06 -3.56
N TYR A 44 -0.60 0.07 -4.82
CA TYR A 44 -0.55 -1.07 -5.75
C TYR A 44 0.39 -2.20 -5.26
N PRO A 45 1.65 -1.93 -4.87
CA PRO A 45 2.51 -2.97 -4.28
C PRO A 45 1.90 -3.59 -3.02
N THR A 46 1.25 -2.78 -2.17
CA THR A 46 0.63 -3.26 -0.94
C THR A 46 -0.50 -4.25 -1.23
N TYR A 47 -1.31 -4.01 -2.24
CA TYR A 47 -2.36 -4.95 -2.66
C TYR A 47 -1.82 -6.20 -3.35
N ASN A 48 -0.56 -6.19 -3.75
CA ASN A 48 0.16 -7.33 -4.31
C ASN A 48 1.16 -7.96 -3.31
N GLY A 49 0.90 -7.84 -2.02
CA GLY A 49 1.65 -8.55 -0.96
C GLY A 49 2.97 -7.91 -0.56
N ALA A 50 3.36 -6.81 -1.18
CA ALA A 50 4.56 -6.05 -0.82
C ALA A 50 4.28 -5.05 0.32
N ILE A 51 5.31 -4.34 0.74
CA ILE A 51 5.21 -3.25 1.72
C ILE A 51 5.32 -1.94 0.96
N GLY A 52 4.18 -1.29 0.74
CA GLY A 52 4.13 0.03 0.10
C GLY A 52 4.13 1.14 1.14
N MET A 53 4.90 2.18 0.91
CA MET A 53 4.97 3.37 1.75
C MET A 53 5.40 4.58 0.92
N THR A 54 4.98 5.75 1.36
CA THR A 54 5.40 7.03 0.80
C THR A 54 6.27 7.76 1.81
N TYR A 55 7.40 8.29 1.36
CA TYR A 55 8.28 9.19 2.12
C TYR A 55 8.25 10.55 1.45
N GLU A 56 7.66 11.50 2.14
CA GLU A 56 7.57 12.86 1.64
C GLU A 56 8.49 13.80 2.42
N GLN A 57 9.09 14.75 1.72
CA GLN A 57 9.93 15.76 2.33
C GLN A 57 9.11 17.02 2.60
N GLY A 58 9.25 17.61 3.77
CA GLY A 58 8.68 18.90 4.10
C GLY A 58 9.12 20.01 3.14
N GLY A 59 8.38 21.13 3.14
CA GLY A 59 8.64 22.29 2.28
C GLY A 59 7.60 22.51 1.20
N GLY A 60 6.56 21.69 1.13
CA GLY A 60 5.42 21.86 0.23
C GLY A 60 5.81 21.98 -1.24
N GLY A 61 5.06 22.77 -2.01
CA GLY A 61 5.33 23.06 -3.41
C GLY A 61 6.49 24.02 -3.67
N ALA A 62 7.17 24.53 -2.64
CA ALA A 62 8.32 25.40 -2.76
C ALA A 62 9.54 24.60 -3.23
N GLY A 63 9.80 24.63 -4.53
CA GLY A 63 11.05 24.14 -5.11
C GLY A 63 12.22 25.04 -4.73
N GLY A 64 13.45 24.57 -5.04
CA GLY A 64 14.64 25.39 -4.91
C GLY A 64 15.58 24.97 -3.79
N ALA A 65 16.61 25.79 -3.58
CA ALA A 65 17.75 25.45 -2.73
C ALA A 65 17.44 25.52 -1.24
N ALA A 66 16.47 26.31 -0.82
CA ALA A 66 16.07 26.47 0.57
C ALA A 66 14.61 26.95 0.70
N VAL A 67 13.98 26.59 1.82
CA VAL A 67 12.65 27.05 2.23
C VAL A 67 12.67 27.27 3.75
N ILE A 68 11.98 28.30 4.22
CA ILE A 68 11.75 28.52 5.65
C ILE A 68 10.46 27.78 6.02
N ASN A 69 10.54 26.90 7.00
CA ASN A 69 9.38 26.14 7.51
C ASN A 69 8.59 26.99 8.52
N ASP A 70 7.43 26.46 8.97
CA ASP A 70 6.54 27.18 9.90
C ASP A 70 7.17 27.39 11.29
N GLU A 71 8.13 26.56 11.66
CA GLU A 71 8.93 26.69 12.90
C GLU A 71 10.00 27.76 12.80
N GLY A 72 10.24 28.33 11.62
CA GLY A 72 11.24 29.37 11.37
C GLY A 72 12.62 28.84 11.01
N ASP A 73 12.78 27.52 10.87
CA ASP A 73 14.04 26.92 10.45
C ASP A 73 14.18 26.94 8.92
N THR A 74 15.43 27.00 8.45
CA THR A 74 15.72 26.93 7.02
C THR A 74 16.00 25.50 6.59
N LEU A 75 15.08 24.92 5.84
CA LEU A 75 15.20 23.59 5.24
C LEU A 75 15.85 23.70 3.87
N THR A 76 17.10 23.30 3.74
CA THR A 76 17.86 23.37 2.49
C THR A 76 17.62 22.16 1.59
N LEU A 77 17.99 22.25 0.30
CA LEU A 77 18.01 21.10 -0.61
C LEU A 77 18.94 19.98 -0.09
N PHE A 78 20.06 20.38 0.53
CA PHE A 78 21.01 19.44 1.13
C PHE A 78 20.37 18.65 2.29
N ASP A 79 19.63 19.32 3.17
CA ASP A 79 18.90 18.65 4.27
C ASP A 79 17.89 17.67 3.72
N ARG A 80 17.08 18.09 2.75
CA ARG A 80 16.07 17.24 2.11
C ARG A 80 16.69 16.01 1.45
N ALA A 81 17.81 16.17 0.75
CA ALA A 81 18.54 15.05 0.16
C ALA A 81 19.07 14.08 1.23
N ASN A 82 19.62 14.62 2.34
CA ASN A 82 20.10 13.78 3.46
C ASN A 82 18.97 13.05 4.17
N HIS A 83 17.80 13.67 4.34
CA HIS A 83 16.63 12.99 4.92
C HIS A 83 16.20 11.79 4.06
N HIS A 84 16.04 11.98 2.75
CA HIS A 84 15.68 10.89 1.84
C HIS A 84 16.78 9.81 1.77
N PHE A 85 18.04 10.19 1.74
CA PHE A 85 19.15 9.25 1.79
C PHE A 85 19.11 8.40 3.07
N THR A 86 18.89 9.05 4.20
CA THR A 86 18.82 8.38 5.51
C THR A 86 17.62 7.43 5.60
N THR A 87 16.43 7.83 5.13
CA THR A 87 15.27 6.95 5.11
C THR A 87 15.47 5.76 4.17
N SER A 88 16.15 5.97 3.03
CA SER A 88 16.48 4.90 2.10
C SER A 88 17.42 3.87 2.73
N LEU A 89 18.50 4.30 3.37
CA LEU A 89 19.41 3.40 4.09
C LEU A 89 18.73 2.67 5.24
N SER A 90 17.92 3.37 6.02
CA SER A 90 17.14 2.78 7.10
C SER A 90 16.16 1.72 6.60
N THR A 91 15.53 1.94 5.43
CA THR A 91 14.66 0.95 4.79
C THR A 91 15.44 -0.30 4.39
N ILE A 92 16.61 -0.13 3.78
CA ILE A 92 17.49 -1.24 3.37
C ILE A 92 17.95 -2.03 4.60
N GLU A 93 18.40 -1.35 5.65
CA GLU A 93 18.85 -1.96 6.89
C GLU A 93 17.77 -2.87 7.50
N ILE A 94 16.59 -2.30 7.79
CA ILE A 94 15.52 -3.05 8.47
C ILE A 94 14.95 -4.15 7.59
N SER A 95 14.92 -3.95 6.27
CA SER A 95 14.50 -4.98 5.31
C SER A 95 15.52 -6.12 5.22
N SER A 96 16.82 -5.81 5.24
CA SER A 96 17.87 -6.82 5.26
C SER A 96 17.82 -7.69 6.52
N ILE A 97 17.66 -7.07 7.68
CA ILE A 97 17.53 -7.79 8.97
C ILE A 97 16.31 -8.74 8.95
N ASN A 98 15.23 -8.36 8.25
CA ASN A 98 13.98 -9.12 8.20
C ASN A 98 13.77 -9.87 6.87
N ALA A 99 14.79 -10.01 6.03
CA ALA A 99 14.66 -10.53 4.66
C ALA A 99 13.96 -11.89 4.59
N GLY A 100 14.33 -12.83 5.47
CA GLY A 100 13.71 -14.16 5.51
C GLY A 100 12.21 -14.11 5.84
N LYS A 101 11.81 -13.23 6.77
CA LYS A 101 10.40 -13.05 7.13
C LYS A 101 9.63 -12.34 6.02
N LEU A 102 10.20 -11.33 5.38
CA LEU A 102 9.60 -10.64 4.24
C LEU A 102 9.26 -11.61 3.09
N ILE A 103 10.19 -12.45 2.69
CA ILE A 103 9.97 -13.44 1.64
C ILE A 103 8.91 -14.47 2.04
N LYS A 104 8.93 -14.93 3.30
CA LYS A 104 7.94 -15.87 3.82
C LYS A 104 6.53 -15.29 3.79
N GLU A 105 6.36 -14.06 4.28
CA GLU A 105 5.06 -13.40 4.34
C GLU A 105 4.54 -13.01 2.94
N PHE A 106 5.42 -12.62 2.03
CA PHE A 106 5.08 -12.38 0.63
C PHE A 106 4.54 -13.66 -0.03
N ARG A 107 5.23 -14.80 0.13
CA ARG A 107 4.73 -16.09 -0.36
C ARG A 107 3.40 -16.49 0.28
N LYS A 108 3.28 -16.27 1.60
CA LYS A 108 2.05 -16.56 2.33
C LYS A 108 0.87 -15.76 1.80
N PHE A 109 1.06 -14.49 1.45
CA PHE A 109 0.02 -13.63 0.88
C PHE A 109 -0.65 -14.30 -0.34
N PHE A 110 0.12 -14.77 -1.30
CA PHE A 110 -0.42 -15.43 -2.50
C PHE A 110 -0.97 -16.82 -2.19
N ASN A 111 -0.28 -17.61 -1.38
CA ASN A 111 -0.74 -18.95 -1.03
C ASN A 111 -2.10 -18.90 -0.31
N ASP A 112 -2.28 -18.00 0.62
CA ASP A 112 -3.56 -17.84 1.33
C ASP A 112 -4.68 -17.41 0.36
N ALA A 113 -4.38 -16.50 -0.58
CA ALA A 113 -5.35 -16.02 -1.54
C ALA A 113 -5.87 -17.12 -2.48
N VAL A 114 -4.98 -18.02 -2.94
CA VAL A 114 -5.37 -19.08 -3.89
C VAL A 114 -5.83 -20.37 -3.23
N SER A 115 -5.54 -20.59 -1.96
CA SER A 115 -5.92 -21.83 -1.24
C SER A 115 -7.23 -21.68 -0.47
N THR A 116 -7.20 -20.90 0.60
CA THR A 116 -8.35 -20.75 1.51
C THR A 116 -9.16 -19.49 1.25
N GLY A 117 -8.60 -18.54 0.52
CA GLY A 117 -9.09 -17.18 0.38
C GLY A 117 -9.04 -16.41 1.70
N ILE A 118 -9.16 -15.10 1.62
CA ILE A 118 -9.14 -14.20 2.77
C ILE A 118 -10.55 -13.60 2.94
N GLY A 119 -10.99 -13.47 4.19
CA GLY A 119 -12.29 -12.89 4.53
C GLY A 119 -13.44 -13.89 4.50
N GLU A 120 -14.63 -13.38 4.78
CA GLU A 120 -15.86 -14.13 4.91
C GLU A 120 -16.35 -14.66 3.55
N TYR A 121 -16.35 -13.78 2.55
CA TYR A 121 -16.81 -14.08 1.19
C TYR A 121 -15.68 -14.67 0.35
N LYS A 122 -15.91 -15.83 -0.24
CA LYS A 122 -14.92 -16.56 -1.06
C LYS A 122 -15.14 -16.38 -2.56
N SER A 123 -16.29 -15.85 -2.95
CA SER A 123 -16.64 -15.61 -4.34
C SER A 123 -17.49 -14.35 -4.47
N TYR A 124 -17.31 -13.67 -5.57
CA TYR A 124 -18.14 -12.54 -5.98
C TYR A 124 -18.95 -12.97 -7.21
N VAL A 125 -20.25 -12.74 -7.17
CA VAL A 125 -21.15 -13.07 -8.27
C VAL A 125 -21.68 -11.79 -8.89
N ILE A 126 -21.46 -11.63 -10.18
CA ILE A 126 -21.95 -10.51 -10.95
C ILE A 126 -23.09 -10.99 -11.82
N LYS A 127 -24.27 -10.39 -11.66
CA LYS A 127 -25.43 -10.74 -12.50
C LYS A 127 -25.16 -10.32 -13.93
N ASN A 128 -25.32 -11.25 -14.87
CA ASN A 128 -25.22 -10.96 -16.29
C ASN A 128 -26.46 -10.18 -16.75
N ASN A 129 -26.39 -8.87 -16.71
CA ASN A 129 -27.44 -7.96 -17.16
C ASN A 129 -27.02 -7.39 -18.53
N PRO A 130 -27.82 -7.55 -19.60
CA PRO A 130 -27.51 -7.01 -20.92
C PRO A 130 -27.24 -5.49 -20.94
N LYS A 131 -27.84 -4.74 -20.01
CA LYS A 131 -27.62 -3.30 -19.88
C LYS A 131 -26.24 -2.93 -19.34
N ASP A 132 -25.57 -3.87 -18.69
CA ASP A 132 -24.25 -3.67 -18.07
C ASP A 132 -23.12 -4.39 -18.83
N LYS A 133 -23.39 -4.88 -20.04
CA LYS A 133 -22.48 -5.72 -20.83
C LYS A 133 -21.08 -5.10 -20.92
N GLU A 134 -20.95 -3.87 -21.36
CA GLU A 134 -19.65 -3.20 -21.54
C GLU A 134 -18.89 -3.03 -20.21
N ARG A 135 -19.62 -2.73 -19.12
CA ARG A 135 -19.04 -2.62 -17.78
C ARG A 135 -18.53 -3.97 -17.28
N ILE A 136 -19.26 -5.05 -17.54
CA ILE A 136 -18.85 -6.39 -17.19
C ILE A 136 -17.62 -6.79 -18.00
N GLU A 137 -17.59 -6.54 -19.30
CA GLU A 137 -16.44 -6.81 -20.16
C GLU A 137 -15.18 -6.07 -19.69
N SER A 138 -15.29 -4.79 -19.36
CA SER A 138 -14.20 -3.98 -18.81
C SER A 138 -13.69 -4.53 -17.47
N LEU A 139 -14.59 -4.99 -16.61
CA LEU A 139 -14.21 -5.63 -15.35
C LEU A 139 -13.49 -6.95 -15.57
N LEU A 140 -13.99 -7.80 -16.48
CA LEU A 140 -13.34 -9.07 -16.81
C LEU A 140 -11.94 -8.85 -17.40
N GLU A 141 -11.76 -7.83 -18.24
CA GLU A 141 -10.44 -7.43 -18.74
C GLU A 141 -9.51 -7.03 -17.60
N LEU A 142 -9.99 -6.22 -16.66
CA LEU A 142 -9.22 -5.83 -15.46
C LEU A 142 -8.81 -7.05 -14.62
N LEU A 143 -9.73 -7.97 -14.38
CA LEU A 143 -9.46 -9.21 -13.66
C LEU A 143 -8.37 -10.05 -14.36
N ASN A 144 -8.49 -10.20 -15.68
CA ASN A 144 -7.50 -10.91 -16.49
C ASN A 144 -6.10 -10.27 -16.41
N LYS A 145 -6.02 -8.94 -16.50
CA LYS A 145 -4.76 -8.19 -16.34
C LYS A 145 -4.10 -8.39 -14.97
N ASN A 146 -4.89 -8.71 -13.96
CA ASN A 146 -4.40 -8.98 -12.60
C ASN A 146 -4.30 -10.48 -12.28
N GLY A 147 -4.46 -11.37 -13.25
CA GLY A 147 -4.36 -12.81 -13.07
C GLY A 147 -5.47 -13.41 -12.21
N ILE A 148 -6.60 -12.70 -12.04
CA ILE A 148 -7.73 -13.15 -11.23
C ILE A 148 -8.64 -14.01 -12.10
N GLN A 149 -8.82 -15.26 -11.71
CA GLN A 149 -9.66 -16.21 -12.43
C GLN A 149 -11.15 -15.88 -12.26
N HIS A 150 -11.89 -15.99 -13.35
CA HIS A 150 -13.33 -15.85 -13.36
C HIS A 150 -13.94 -16.86 -14.32
N GLY A 151 -15.23 -17.10 -14.18
CA GLY A 151 -15.98 -18.00 -15.05
C GLY A 151 -17.44 -17.58 -15.13
N THR A 152 -18.20 -18.27 -15.97
CA THR A 152 -19.64 -18.12 -16.07
C THR A 152 -20.33 -19.31 -15.38
N GLY A 153 -21.45 -19.06 -14.74
CA GLY A 153 -22.23 -20.09 -14.07
C GLY A 153 -23.70 -19.69 -13.94
N SER A 154 -24.53 -20.66 -13.64
CA SER A 154 -25.92 -20.43 -13.26
C SER A 154 -26.21 -21.14 -11.94
N GLY A 155 -27.00 -20.52 -11.08
CA GLY A 155 -27.34 -21.11 -9.78
C GLY A 155 -27.99 -20.08 -8.85
N THR A 156 -28.42 -20.59 -7.70
CA THR A 156 -28.94 -19.80 -6.60
C THR A 156 -28.05 -19.98 -5.39
N GLY A 157 -27.80 -18.92 -4.65
CA GLY A 157 -26.97 -18.95 -3.45
C GLY A 157 -27.41 -17.90 -2.43
N LYS A 158 -26.96 -18.07 -1.19
CA LYS A 158 -27.10 -17.07 -0.14
C LYS A 158 -25.80 -16.26 -0.08
N GLY A 159 -25.90 -14.96 0.00
CA GLY A 159 -24.74 -14.07 0.12
C GLY A 159 -25.17 -12.64 0.38
N TYR A 160 -24.20 -11.79 0.67
CA TYR A 160 -24.45 -10.37 0.82
C TYR A 160 -24.75 -9.73 -0.54
N ASN A 161 -25.83 -8.98 -0.61
CA ASN A 161 -26.21 -8.23 -1.80
C ASN A 161 -25.84 -6.75 -1.64
N TYR A 162 -24.81 -6.32 -2.34
CA TYR A 162 -24.31 -4.96 -2.27
C TYR A 162 -25.33 -3.89 -2.70
N ASN A 163 -26.27 -4.23 -3.60
CA ASN A 163 -27.29 -3.27 -4.06
C ASN A 163 -28.40 -3.05 -3.03
N SER A 164 -28.67 -4.04 -2.19
CA SER A 164 -29.75 -3.96 -1.20
C SER A 164 -29.27 -3.87 0.25
N GLY A 165 -27.96 -4.04 0.48
CA GLY A 165 -27.39 -4.08 1.83
C GLY A 165 -27.83 -5.29 2.67
N LYS A 166 -28.26 -6.40 2.02
CA LYS A 166 -28.81 -7.60 2.68
C LYS A 166 -28.06 -8.85 2.27
#